data_4b65189fafe9d9f0e9be4c1742e1708a
#
_entry.id   4b65189fafe9d9f0e9be4c1742e1708a
#
_cell.length_a   1.000
_cell.length_b   1.000
_cell.length_c   1.000
_cell.angle_alpha   90.00
_cell.angle_beta   90.00
_cell.angle_gamma   90.00
#
_symmetry.space_group_name_H-M   'P 1'
#
loop_
_entity.id
_entity.type
_entity.pdbx_description
1 polymer ?
#
loop_
_entity_poly.entity_id
_entity_poly.type
_entity_poly.pdbx_seq_one_letter_code
_entity_poly.pdbx_strand_id
1 'polypeptide(L)'
;MSEDTARSLLLSVRGIAKAYPGTRALDGVDLDVRGGEIHALVGGNGCGKSTLIKILCGVVEADEGEIRIAGESMEAARVHPKLAYDLGIRVVHQDLAVFPDLSVAENLRLGTEYPSTRFGQVRWGVLRKGADEAIEKLEIAAHADDLIRDLPVAVRAQVAAARAMRGMDGRPGIIILDEPTASLPRHEVHVLFAAVRRMAAAGHAVIFVSHRLDEVLELTQRVTVMRDGKVVAEHTTSRLTEQELIASIIGEGAMTERREHLQAQERWPAMEAAMAPTLLKVSGLTAGPLRGIDLELRAGEVVGVAGLLGSGRSELLRALYGDLPVTAGKIELDGRRVNFRNPGQAIEAGVIMVPEDRVNGGIFPDLTVDENLSMSVLRQYWRGGRFRRSTIQKDAGTLRSKFRVKTPSGQTSIRSLSGGNQQKVVLGRWLRLDPRLLLLDEPSQGVDVGAREDIYAAVRQATGLGSAALIVTSDLEELAQVVDRAVILFEGRLVAEVPASGLSAQRLNEVIYQWGEAANV
;
A
#
# COMPACT_ATOMS: atom_id res chain seq x y z
N MET A 1 11.73 38.75 -3.41
CA MET A 1 11.92 37.80 -4.54
C MET A 1 12.33 36.49 -3.89
N SER A 2 11.43 35.54 -3.87
CA SER A 2 11.61 34.27 -3.15
C SER A 2 12.67 33.39 -3.85
N GLU A 3 13.45 32.62 -3.09
CA GLU A 3 14.46 31.66 -3.54
C GLU A 3 13.95 30.64 -4.59
N ASP A 4 12.65 30.59 -4.81
CA ASP A 4 11.94 29.67 -5.70
C ASP A 4 12.11 30.00 -7.20
N THR A 5 12.59 31.19 -7.56
CA THR A 5 12.71 31.66 -8.96
C THR A 5 14.06 31.31 -9.62
N ALA A 6 15.04 30.79 -8.87
CA ALA A 6 16.42 30.60 -9.34
C ALA A 6 16.76 29.15 -9.78
N ARG A 7 15.88 28.15 -9.56
CA ARG A 7 16.13 26.75 -9.92
C ARG A 7 15.74 26.49 -11.37
N SER A 8 16.68 25.99 -12.19
CA SER A 8 16.42 25.68 -13.59
C SER A 8 15.41 24.53 -13.75
N LEU A 9 14.49 24.66 -14.70
CA LEU A 9 13.55 23.61 -15.07
C LEU A 9 14.31 22.45 -15.70
N LEU A 10 14.32 21.27 -15.05
CA LEU A 10 15.00 20.08 -15.57
C LEU A 10 14.08 19.16 -16.35
N LEU A 11 12.80 19.05 -15.94
CA LEU A 11 11.79 18.29 -16.64
C LEU A 11 10.59 19.18 -16.93
N SER A 12 10.13 19.18 -18.16
CA SER A 12 8.85 19.76 -18.57
C SER A 12 8.12 18.77 -19.48
N VAL A 13 6.93 18.42 -19.09
CA VAL A 13 6.02 17.51 -19.80
C VAL A 13 4.81 18.31 -20.23
N ARG A 14 4.39 18.17 -21.49
CA ARG A 14 3.24 18.89 -22.04
C ARG A 14 2.35 17.98 -22.86
N GLY A 15 1.07 17.98 -22.52
CA GLY A 15 0.02 17.33 -23.30
C GLY A 15 0.18 15.80 -23.45
N ILE A 16 0.82 15.12 -22.49
CA ILE A 16 1.03 13.67 -22.62
C ILE A 16 -0.30 12.93 -22.60
N ALA A 17 -0.55 12.16 -23.65
CA ALA A 17 -1.72 11.29 -23.76
C ALA A 17 -1.31 9.84 -23.99
N LYS A 18 -2.09 8.91 -23.42
CA LYS A 18 -1.94 7.47 -23.64
C LYS A 18 -3.27 6.76 -23.49
N ALA A 19 -3.66 6.01 -24.53
CA ALA A 19 -4.83 5.14 -24.51
C ALA A 19 -4.42 3.67 -24.59
N TYR A 20 -5.14 2.84 -23.85
CA TYR A 20 -5.12 1.38 -23.96
C TYR A 20 -6.50 0.89 -24.38
N PRO A 21 -6.66 -0.35 -24.90
CA PRO A 21 -7.96 -0.87 -25.25
C PRO A 21 -8.97 -0.74 -24.09
N GLY A 22 -9.97 0.12 -24.28
CA GLY A 22 -11.03 0.36 -23.31
C GLY A 22 -10.74 1.38 -22.20
N THR A 23 -9.54 2.00 -22.16
CA THR A 23 -9.19 2.97 -21.10
C THR A 23 -8.20 4.03 -21.60
N ARG A 24 -8.51 5.31 -21.40
CA ARG A 24 -7.55 6.41 -21.58
C ARG A 24 -6.79 6.61 -20.28
N ALA A 25 -5.53 6.15 -20.24
CA ALA A 25 -4.72 6.17 -19.04
C ALA A 25 -4.12 7.56 -18.74
N LEU A 26 -3.83 8.35 -19.79
CA LEU A 26 -3.39 9.75 -19.68
C LEU A 26 -4.14 10.58 -20.72
N ASP A 27 -4.60 11.76 -20.31
CA ASP A 27 -5.41 12.67 -21.11
C ASP A 27 -4.91 14.12 -20.99
N GLY A 28 -3.79 14.41 -21.69
CA GLY A 28 -3.20 15.74 -21.73
C GLY A 28 -2.50 16.15 -20.44
N VAL A 29 -1.60 15.30 -19.93
CA VAL A 29 -0.87 15.54 -18.68
C VAL A 29 0.26 16.54 -18.87
N ASP A 30 0.31 17.57 -18.02
CA ASP A 30 1.40 18.53 -17.90
C ASP A 30 2.10 18.34 -16.54
N LEU A 31 3.45 18.44 -16.52
CA LEU A 31 4.24 18.34 -15.30
C LEU A 31 5.55 19.11 -15.44
N ASP A 32 5.89 19.92 -14.45
CA ASP A 32 7.16 20.64 -14.37
C ASP A 32 7.92 20.29 -13.09
N VAL A 33 9.19 19.88 -13.23
CA VAL A 33 10.07 19.59 -12.08
C VAL A 33 11.38 20.34 -12.23
N ARG A 34 11.80 21.01 -11.17
CA ARG A 34 13.01 21.84 -11.14
C ARG A 34 14.20 21.08 -10.55
N GLY A 35 15.41 21.51 -10.92
CA GLY A 35 16.63 20.98 -10.31
C GLY A 35 16.68 21.32 -8.81
N GLY A 36 17.09 20.37 -7.98
CA GLY A 36 17.12 20.52 -6.54
C GLY A 36 15.75 20.50 -5.86
N GLU A 37 14.70 20.11 -6.58
CA GLU A 37 13.33 19.96 -6.08
C GLU A 37 13.02 18.49 -5.83
N ILE A 38 12.33 18.22 -4.72
CA ILE A 38 11.64 16.96 -4.48
C ILE A 38 10.15 17.23 -4.75
N HIS A 39 9.65 16.69 -5.84
CA HIS A 39 8.29 16.90 -6.33
C HIS A 39 7.47 15.63 -6.14
N ALA A 40 6.36 15.71 -5.40
CA ALA A 40 5.47 14.56 -5.26
C ALA A 40 4.55 14.40 -6.47
N LEU A 41 4.32 13.15 -6.87
CA LEU A 41 3.27 12.78 -7.81
C LEU A 41 2.29 11.85 -7.09
N VAL A 42 1.10 12.35 -6.80
CA VAL A 42 0.08 11.62 -6.03
C VAL A 42 -1.22 11.45 -6.80
N GLY A 43 -2.09 10.58 -6.33
CA GLY A 43 -3.40 10.31 -6.92
C GLY A 43 -3.83 8.87 -6.65
N GLY A 44 -5.11 8.57 -6.88
CA GLY A 44 -5.67 7.23 -6.70
C GLY A 44 -5.01 6.17 -7.60
N ASN A 45 -5.20 4.90 -7.27
CA ASN A 45 -4.73 3.81 -8.12
C ASN A 45 -5.43 3.84 -9.48
N GLY A 46 -4.65 3.65 -10.54
CA GLY A 46 -5.15 3.72 -11.92
C GLY A 46 -5.34 5.13 -12.47
N CYS A 47 -4.96 6.20 -11.75
CA CYS A 47 -5.05 7.57 -12.25
C CYS A 47 -3.97 7.94 -13.31
N GLY A 48 -3.05 7.02 -13.64
CA GLY A 48 -2.06 7.21 -14.71
C GLY A 48 -0.62 7.44 -14.25
N LYS A 49 -0.30 7.55 -12.95
CA LYS A 49 1.08 7.79 -12.44
C LYS A 49 2.12 6.85 -13.03
N SER A 50 1.90 5.54 -12.88
CA SER A 50 2.83 4.52 -13.39
C SER A 50 2.92 4.53 -14.92
N THR A 51 1.86 4.93 -15.63
CA THR A 51 1.91 5.10 -17.09
C THR A 51 2.78 6.29 -17.46
N LEU A 52 2.64 7.42 -16.76
CA LEU A 52 3.49 8.60 -16.97
C LEU A 52 4.97 8.26 -16.70
N ILE A 53 5.27 7.57 -15.60
CA ILE A 53 6.64 7.12 -15.29
C ILE A 53 7.19 6.23 -16.39
N LYS A 54 6.43 5.24 -16.87
CA LYS A 54 6.86 4.35 -17.96
C LYS A 54 7.12 5.09 -19.26
N ILE A 55 6.35 6.15 -19.56
CA ILE A 55 6.59 7.01 -20.72
C ILE A 55 7.88 7.81 -20.54
N LEU A 56 8.09 8.44 -19.37
CA LEU A 56 9.33 9.18 -19.08
C LEU A 56 10.57 8.29 -19.18
N CYS A 57 10.45 7.01 -18.82
CA CYS A 57 11.52 6.03 -18.93
C CYS A 57 11.64 5.40 -20.33
N GLY A 58 10.73 5.74 -21.24
CA GLY A 58 10.67 5.18 -22.58
C GLY A 58 10.28 3.69 -22.67
N VAL A 59 9.70 3.13 -21.60
CA VAL A 59 9.19 1.74 -21.56
C VAL A 59 7.85 1.63 -22.27
N VAL A 60 7.06 2.70 -22.26
CA VAL A 60 5.78 2.83 -22.95
C VAL A 60 5.85 4.05 -23.85
N GLU A 61 5.47 3.89 -25.11
CA GLU A 61 5.37 4.98 -26.08
C GLU A 61 4.12 5.82 -25.80
N ALA A 62 4.28 7.15 -25.74
CA ALA A 62 3.15 8.07 -25.64
C ALA A 62 2.42 8.15 -27.00
N ASP A 63 1.11 8.38 -26.96
CA ASP A 63 0.34 8.59 -28.19
C ASP A 63 0.45 10.06 -28.65
N GLU A 64 0.55 11.01 -27.71
CA GLU A 64 0.70 12.45 -27.97
C GLU A 64 1.54 13.11 -26.88
N GLY A 65 2.06 14.31 -27.18
CA GLY A 65 2.69 15.20 -26.23
C GLY A 65 4.19 15.40 -26.45
N GLU A 66 4.75 16.32 -25.68
CA GLU A 66 6.15 16.76 -25.76
C GLU A 66 6.83 16.64 -24.39
N ILE A 67 8.09 16.22 -24.39
CA ILE A 67 8.94 16.15 -23.20
C ILE A 67 10.18 17.01 -23.43
N ARG A 68 10.50 17.86 -22.44
CA ARG A 68 11.74 18.63 -22.42
C ARG A 68 12.57 18.22 -21.22
N ILE A 69 13.81 17.84 -21.44
CA ILE A 69 14.76 17.40 -20.41
C ILE A 69 16.01 18.24 -20.54
N ALA A 70 16.43 18.91 -19.45
CA ALA A 70 17.62 19.76 -19.40
C ALA A 70 17.71 20.78 -20.57
N GLY A 71 16.55 21.25 -21.09
CA GLY A 71 16.46 22.20 -22.20
C GLY A 71 16.30 21.57 -23.58
N GLU A 72 16.50 20.27 -23.76
CA GLU A 72 16.26 19.54 -25.02
C GLU A 72 14.79 19.12 -25.10
N SER A 73 14.10 19.56 -26.19
CA SER A 73 12.69 19.27 -26.43
C SER A 73 12.54 18.18 -27.48
N MET A 74 11.60 17.23 -27.24
CA MET A 74 11.33 16.14 -28.18
C MET A 74 9.87 15.66 -28.07
N GLU A 75 9.38 15.06 -29.14
CA GLU A 75 8.11 14.32 -29.10
C GLU A 75 8.21 13.16 -28.10
N ALA A 76 7.20 13.01 -27.25
CA ALA A 76 7.19 11.98 -26.20
C ALA A 76 7.24 10.56 -26.78
N ALA A 77 6.69 10.34 -27.98
CA ALA A 77 6.75 9.08 -28.70
C ALA A 77 8.17 8.63 -29.07
N ARG A 78 9.13 9.55 -29.12
CA ARG A 78 10.53 9.22 -29.46
C ARG A 78 11.37 8.79 -28.26
N VAL A 79 10.84 8.91 -27.05
CA VAL A 79 11.56 8.52 -25.84
C VAL A 79 11.61 7.00 -25.76
N HIS A 80 12.81 6.45 -25.72
CA HIS A 80 13.07 5.03 -25.52
C HIS A 80 14.07 4.85 -24.36
N PRO A 81 14.20 3.65 -23.75
CA PRO A 81 14.93 3.48 -22.50
C PRO A 81 16.38 3.98 -22.52
N LYS A 82 17.09 3.76 -23.65
CA LYS A 82 18.47 4.23 -23.81
C LYS A 82 18.54 5.76 -23.83
N LEU A 83 17.65 6.41 -24.59
CA LEU A 83 17.59 7.88 -24.65
C LEU A 83 17.26 8.49 -23.29
N ALA A 84 16.25 7.95 -22.59
CA ALA A 84 15.90 8.40 -21.24
C ALA A 84 17.10 8.27 -20.28
N TYR A 85 17.83 7.15 -20.37
CA TYR A 85 19.05 6.95 -19.60
C TYR A 85 20.15 7.96 -19.96
N ASP A 86 20.40 8.19 -21.23
CA ASP A 86 21.44 9.13 -21.71
C ASP A 86 21.11 10.59 -21.34
N LEU A 87 19.81 10.94 -21.26
CA LEU A 87 19.29 12.24 -20.80
C LEU A 87 19.26 12.37 -19.26
N GLY A 88 19.65 11.35 -18.52
CA GLY A 88 19.75 11.41 -17.06
C GLY A 88 18.48 11.07 -16.31
N ILE A 89 17.49 10.40 -16.92
CA ILE A 89 16.34 9.86 -16.20
C ILE A 89 16.71 8.51 -15.56
N ARG A 90 16.42 8.36 -14.29
CA ARG A 90 16.65 7.14 -13.50
C ARG A 90 15.42 6.80 -12.69
N VAL A 91 15.11 5.51 -12.56
CA VAL A 91 13.97 5.02 -11.78
C VAL A 91 14.45 4.04 -10.73
N VAL A 92 13.94 4.22 -9.53
CA VAL A 92 13.99 3.25 -8.44
C VAL A 92 12.55 2.75 -8.26
N HIS A 93 12.31 1.51 -8.61
CA HIS A 93 10.99 0.87 -8.48
C HIS A 93 10.75 0.42 -7.04
N GLN A 94 9.50 0.11 -6.72
CA GLN A 94 9.04 -0.43 -5.45
C GLN A 94 9.84 -1.68 -5.02
N ASP A 95 10.11 -2.59 -5.95
CA ASP A 95 11.11 -3.65 -5.81
C ASP A 95 12.49 -3.06 -6.05
N LEU A 96 13.18 -2.56 -5.06
CA LEU A 96 14.48 -1.87 -5.11
C LEU A 96 15.46 -2.37 -6.18
N ALA A 97 15.11 -3.45 -6.87
CA ALA A 97 15.87 -4.16 -7.91
C ALA A 97 17.33 -4.41 -7.50
N VAL A 98 17.58 -4.63 -6.22
CA VAL A 98 18.87 -5.02 -5.68
C VAL A 98 19.01 -6.52 -5.67
N PHE A 99 20.22 -7.01 -5.86
CA PHE A 99 20.51 -8.45 -5.89
C PHE A 99 21.06 -8.87 -4.53
N PRO A 100 20.31 -9.68 -3.75
CA PRO A 100 20.65 -10.01 -2.37
C PRO A 100 22.00 -10.70 -2.18
N ASP A 101 22.38 -11.53 -3.15
CA ASP A 101 23.61 -12.35 -3.10
C ASP A 101 24.87 -11.62 -3.62
N LEU A 102 24.71 -10.38 -4.07
CA LEU A 102 25.83 -9.54 -4.51
C LEU A 102 26.19 -8.51 -3.42
N SER A 103 27.46 -8.10 -3.43
CA SER A 103 27.96 -7.04 -2.55
C SER A 103 27.38 -5.67 -2.92
N VAL A 104 27.52 -4.70 -2.01
CA VAL A 104 27.20 -3.29 -2.25
C VAL A 104 27.93 -2.78 -3.48
N ALA A 105 29.24 -3.07 -3.61
CA ALA A 105 30.05 -2.65 -4.76
C ALA A 105 29.54 -3.20 -6.06
N GLU A 106 29.14 -4.47 -6.11
CA GLU A 106 28.57 -5.10 -7.29
C GLU A 106 27.20 -4.53 -7.61
N ASN A 107 26.31 -4.38 -6.62
CA ASN A 107 24.98 -3.77 -6.80
C ASN A 107 25.07 -2.34 -7.33
N LEU A 108 25.97 -1.54 -6.81
CA LEU A 108 26.22 -0.18 -7.31
C LEU A 108 26.69 -0.17 -8.78
N ARG A 109 27.28 -1.25 -9.28
CA ARG A 109 27.80 -1.33 -10.66
C ARG A 109 26.87 -2.00 -11.65
N LEU A 110 25.78 -2.57 -11.20
CA LEU A 110 24.78 -3.18 -12.07
C LEU A 110 24.27 -2.22 -13.16
N GLY A 111 24.12 -2.73 -14.38
CA GLY A 111 23.70 -1.94 -15.53
C GLY A 111 24.80 -1.10 -16.20
N THR A 112 26.05 -1.17 -15.69
CA THR A 112 27.21 -0.50 -16.29
C THR A 112 28.36 -1.50 -16.50
N GLU A 113 29.32 -1.15 -17.36
CA GLU A 113 30.49 -1.99 -17.57
C GLU A 113 31.33 -2.11 -16.29
N TYR A 114 31.75 -3.34 -15.97
CA TYR A 114 32.68 -3.58 -14.87
C TYR A 114 34.08 -3.10 -15.26
N PRO A 115 34.80 -2.44 -14.35
CA PRO A 115 36.19 -2.06 -14.60
C PRO A 115 37.02 -3.31 -14.85
N SER A 116 37.49 -3.51 -16.07
CA SER A 116 38.21 -4.69 -16.48
C SER A 116 39.65 -4.38 -16.93
N THR A 117 40.52 -5.36 -16.86
CA THR A 117 41.84 -5.34 -17.48
C THR A 117 41.68 -5.58 -19.01
N ARG A 118 42.76 -5.31 -19.79
CA ARG A 118 42.75 -5.62 -21.22
C ARG A 118 42.60 -7.12 -21.55
N PHE A 119 42.64 -8.00 -20.52
CA PHE A 119 42.38 -9.44 -20.62
C PHE A 119 41.00 -9.86 -20.10
N GLY A 120 40.09 -8.90 -19.83
CA GLY A 120 38.71 -9.18 -19.39
C GLY A 120 38.56 -9.52 -17.91
N GLN A 121 39.64 -9.44 -17.10
CA GLN A 121 39.54 -9.67 -15.66
C GLN A 121 39.00 -8.45 -14.92
N VAL A 122 38.05 -8.63 -13.99
CA VAL A 122 37.48 -7.55 -13.19
C VAL A 122 38.53 -6.94 -12.24
N ARG A 123 38.66 -5.63 -12.25
CA ARG A 123 39.53 -4.86 -11.36
C ARG A 123 38.82 -4.55 -10.04
N TRP A 124 38.74 -5.54 -9.15
CA TRP A 124 38.00 -5.44 -7.89
C TRP A 124 38.37 -4.23 -7.04
N GLY A 125 39.65 -3.87 -6.95
CA GLY A 125 40.10 -2.70 -6.19
C GLY A 125 39.52 -1.38 -6.73
N VAL A 126 39.34 -1.26 -8.07
CA VAL A 126 38.71 -0.08 -8.68
C VAL A 126 37.21 -0.09 -8.42
N LEU A 127 36.59 -1.28 -8.45
CA LEU A 127 35.17 -1.45 -8.14
C LEU A 127 34.86 -0.99 -6.72
N ARG A 128 35.62 -1.49 -5.74
CA ARG A 128 35.49 -1.14 -4.31
C ARG A 128 35.69 0.35 -4.07
N LYS A 129 36.77 0.92 -4.59
CA LYS A 129 37.04 2.35 -4.44
C LYS A 129 35.90 3.22 -4.95
N GLY A 130 35.33 2.89 -6.12
CA GLY A 130 34.17 3.63 -6.64
C GLY A 130 32.87 3.38 -5.86
N ALA A 131 32.77 2.28 -5.12
CA ALA A 131 31.68 2.04 -4.17
C ALA A 131 31.88 2.85 -2.89
N ASP A 132 33.10 2.87 -2.32
CA ASP A 132 33.42 3.64 -1.12
C ASP A 132 33.15 5.14 -1.32
N GLU A 133 33.50 5.70 -2.50
CA GLU A 133 33.18 7.09 -2.86
C GLU A 133 31.67 7.36 -2.86
N ALA A 134 30.86 6.43 -3.35
CA ALA A 134 29.41 6.57 -3.36
C ALA A 134 28.79 6.40 -1.96
N ILE A 135 29.32 5.47 -1.16
CA ILE A 135 28.96 5.21 0.23
C ILE A 135 29.21 6.46 1.07
N GLU A 136 30.40 7.04 0.97
CA GLU A 136 30.78 8.25 1.69
C GLU A 136 29.91 9.45 1.27
N LYS A 137 29.72 9.66 -0.04
CA LYS A 137 28.93 10.80 -0.58
C LYS A 137 27.49 10.79 -0.11
N LEU A 138 26.88 9.61 0.05
CA LEU A 138 25.48 9.46 0.44
C LEU A 138 25.32 9.03 1.91
N GLU A 139 26.42 8.90 2.65
CA GLU A 139 26.46 8.48 4.06
C GLU A 139 25.68 7.16 4.27
N ILE A 140 25.96 6.16 3.39
CA ILE A 140 25.31 4.85 3.49
C ILE A 140 25.98 4.06 4.62
N ALA A 141 25.18 3.51 5.53
CA ALA A 141 25.67 2.71 6.66
C ALA A 141 26.02 1.28 6.22
N ALA A 142 26.98 1.13 5.30
CA ALA A 142 27.43 -0.16 4.77
C ALA A 142 28.87 -0.06 4.27
N HIS A 143 29.53 -1.22 4.08
CA HIS A 143 30.85 -1.33 3.43
C HIS A 143 30.70 -1.87 2.00
N ALA A 144 31.70 -1.62 1.15
CA ALA A 144 31.68 -2.04 -0.24
C ALA A 144 31.52 -3.56 -0.43
N ASP A 145 32.06 -4.36 0.49
CA ASP A 145 32.04 -5.83 0.45
C ASP A 145 30.83 -6.46 1.19
N ASP A 146 29.98 -5.67 1.86
CA ASP A 146 28.79 -6.18 2.54
C ASP A 146 27.81 -6.77 1.54
N LEU A 147 27.22 -7.93 1.85
CA LEU A 147 26.17 -8.52 1.02
C LEU A 147 24.84 -7.81 1.27
N ILE A 148 24.12 -7.53 0.20
CA ILE A 148 22.83 -6.81 0.30
C ILE A 148 21.83 -7.55 1.19
N ARG A 149 21.79 -8.88 1.19
CA ARG A 149 20.86 -9.68 2.03
C ARG A 149 21.05 -9.44 3.54
N ASP A 150 22.26 -9.06 3.96
CA ASP A 150 22.61 -8.89 5.38
C ASP A 150 22.37 -7.44 5.87
N LEU A 151 21.98 -6.53 4.97
CA LEU A 151 21.73 -5.13 5.27
C LEU A 151 20.25 -4.87 5.63
N PRO A 152 19.97 -3.88 6.51
CA PRO A 152 18.62 -3.36 6.73
C PRO A 152 17.95 -2.89 5.43
N VAL A 153 16.62 -2.94 5.37
CA VAL A 153 15.89 -2.60 4.13
C VAL A 153 16.12 -1.15 3.72
N ALA A 154 16.20 -0.21 4.66
CA ALA A 154 16.52 1.20 4.37
C ALA A 154 17.90 1.38 3.75
N VAL A 155 18.91 0.62 4.20
CA VAL A 155 20.25 0.67 3.60
C VAL A 155 20.24 0.10 2.18
N ARG A 156 19.47 -0.97 1.94
CA ARG A 156 19.26 -1.50 0.58
C ARG A 156 18.61 -0.45 -0.33
N ALA A 157 17.63 0.31 0.18
CA ALA A 157 17.00 1.42 -0.54
C ALA A 157 18.01 2.54 -0.85
N GLN A 158 18.90 2.88 0.09
CA GLN A 158 19.98 3.84 -0.16
C GLN A 158 20.96 3.34 -1.24
N VAL A 159 21.32 2.05 -1.26
CA VAL A 159 22.17 1.46 -2.30
C VAL A 159 21.49 1.53 -3.67
N ALA A 160 20.18 1.22 -3.74
CA ALA A 160 19.40 1.36 -4.99
C ALA A 160 19.38 2.80 -5.49
N ALA A 161 19.17 3.75 -4.60
CA ALA A 161 19.18 5.18 -4.89
C ALA A 161 20.58 5.66 -5.34
N ALA A 162 21.64 5.24 -4.66
CA ALA A 162 23.03 5.52 -5.04
C ALA A 162 23.38 4.97 -6.43
N ARG A 163 22.90 3.75 -6.73
CA ARG A 163 23.05 3.17 -8.07
C ARG A 163 22.38 4.03 -9.14
N ALA A 164 21.18 4.55 -8.86
CA ALA A 164 20.46 5.40 -9.79
C ALA A 164 21.23 6.69 -10.13
N MET A 165 22.01 7.25 -9.22
CA MET A 165 22.83 8.45 -9.45
C MET A 165 24.08 8.19 -10.30
N ARG A 166 24.48 6.95 -10.51
CA ARG A 166 25.71 6.66 -11.29
C ARG A 166 25.54 6.96 -12.77
N GLY A 167 26.64 7.39 -13.40
CA GLY A 167 26.66 7.75 -14.82
C GLY A 167 26.04 9.11 -15.13
N MET A 168 25.70 9.90 -14.10
CA MET A 168 25.26 11.29 -14.29
C MET A 168 26.45 12.27 -14.34
N ASP A 169 27.70 11.79 -14.09
CA ASP A 169 28.98 12.52 -14.20
C ASP A 169 28.94 13.96 -13.69
N GLY A 170 28.26 14.16 -12.52
CA GLY A 170 28.08 15.47 -11.89
C GLY A 170 27.06 16.39 -12.57
N ARG A 171 26.36 15.93 -13.61
CA ARG A 171 25.26 16.68 -14.22
C ARG A 171 23.96 16.44 -13.43
N PRO A 172 23.14 17.48 -13.21
CA PRO A 172 21.81 17.31 -12.66
C PRO A 172 20.98 16.38 -13.55
N GLY A 173 20.31 15.40 -12.94
CA GLY A 173 19.41 14.48 -13.63
C GLY A 173 18.08 14.37 -12.90
N ILE A 174 17.21 13.51 -13.40
CA ILE A 174 15.85 13.27 -12.89
C ILE A 174 15.81 11.88 -12.25
N ILE A 175 15.53 11.82 -10.97
CA ILE A 175 15.42 10.56 -10.20
C ILE A 175 13.95 10.34 -9.84
N ILE A 176 13.38 9.25 -10.29
CA ILE A 176 11.99 8.86 -10.02
C ILE A 176 12.03 7.75 -8.97
N LEU A 177 11.38 7.98 -7.84
CA LEU A 177 11.24 7.02 -6.75
C LEU A 177 9.77 6.58 -6.71
N ASP A 178 9.50 5.35 -7.14
CA ASP A 178 8.14 4.81 -7.23
C ASP A 178 7.85 3.93 -6.00
N GLU A 179 7.12 4.47 -5.03
CA GLU A 179 6.75 3.87 -3.74
C GLU A 179 7.94 3.28 -2.95
N PRO A 180 9.05 4.02 -2.77
CA PRO A 180 10.29 3.47 -2.22
C PRO A 180 10.19 3.11 -0.72
N THR A 181 9.13 3.54 -0.03
CA THR A 181 8.88 3.32 1.40
C THR A 181 7.88 2.21 1.68
N ALA A 182 7.25 1.62 0.65
CA ALA A 182 6.16 0.65 0.82
C ALA A 182 6.55 -0.58 1.67
N SER A 183 7.82 -1.00 1.61
CA SER A 183 8.35 -2.13 2.38
C SER A 183 9.20 -1.72 3.59
N LEU A 184 9.31 -0.40 3.87
CA LEU A 184 10.15 0.11 4.96
C LEU A 184 9.36 0.24 6.27
N PRO A 185 9.94 -0.22 7.40
CA PRO A 185 9.45 0.15 8.72
C PRO A 185 9.50 1.68 8.93
N ARG A 186 8.54 2.26 9.64
CA ARG A 186 8.45 3.73 9.84
C ARG A 186 9.75 4.35 10.38
N HIS A 187 10.44 3.68 11.31
CA HIS A 187 11.70 4.19 11.88
C HIS A 187 12.87 4.18 10.87
N GLU A 188 12.78 3.43 9.78
CA GLU A 188 13.78 3.41 8.71
C GLU A 188 13.53 4.44 7.60
N VAL A 189 12.31 4.97 7.49
CA VAL A 189 11.91 5.93 6.44
C VAL A 189 12.79 7.19 6.47
N HIS A 190 13.12 7.70 7.66
CA HIS A 190 13.97 8.90 7.81
C HIS A 190 15.38 8.72 7.21
N VAL A 191 15.91 7.50 7.22
CA VAL A 191 17.20 7.16 6.61
C VAL A 191 17.15 7.35 5.09
N LEU A 192 16.08 6.88 4.45
CA LEU A 192 15.85 7.10 3.03
C LEU A 192 15.62 8.59 2.72
N PHE A 193 14.82 9.30 3.52
CA PHE A 193 14.54 10.72 3.34
C PHE A 193 15.81 11.57 3.39
N ALA A 194 16.73 11.26 4.29
CA ALA A 194 18.03 11.93 4.35
C ALA A 194 18.81 11.74 3.04
N ALA A 195 18.82 10.53 2.45
CA ALA A 195 19.46 10.28 1.17
C ALA A 195 18.78 11.05 0.02
N VAL A 196 17.44 11.08 -0.01
CA VAL A 196 16.66 11.81 -1.04
C VAL A 196 16.92 13.32 -0.95
N ARG A 197 16.98 13.89 0.27
CA ARG A 197 17.33 15.30 0.47
C ARG A 197 18.75 15.61 -0.03
N ARG A 198 19.71 14.71 0.15
CA ARG A 198 21.09 14.87 -0.39
C ARG A 198 21.11 14.84 -1.91
N MET A 199 20.31 13.99 -2.55
CA MET A 199 20.20 13.97 -4.01
C MET A 199 19.66 15.29 -4.55
N ALA A 200 18.60 15.83 -3.93
CA ALA A 200 18.07 17.13 -4.30
C ALA A 200 19.09 18.25 -4.04
N ALA A 201 19.80 18.23 -2.90
CA ALA A 201 20.86 19.20 -2.59
C ALA A 201 22.04 19.14 -3.59
N ALA A 202 22.29 17.99 -4.21
CA ALA A 202 23.25 17.83 -5.31
C ALA A 202 22.74 18.39 -6.66
N GLY A 203 21.53 18.96 -6.71
CA GLY A 203 20.94 19.59 -7.89
C GLY A 203 20.05 18.68 -8.72
N HIS A 204 19.87 17.42 -8.36
CA HIS A 204 18.96 16.51 -9.08
C HIS A 204 17.50 16.89 -8.83
N ALA A 205 16.65 16.72 -9.86
CA ALA A 205 15.20 16.73 -9.70
C ALA A 205 14.74 15.35 -9.20
N VAL A 206 13.96 15.30 -8.13
CA VAL A 206 13.43 14.06 -7.61
C VAL A 206 11.92 14.03 -7.75
N ILE A 207 11.37 13.03 -8.43
CA ILE A 207 9.94 12.73 -8.47
C ILE A 207 9.67 11.64 -7.46
N PHE A 208 8.92 11.96 -6.40
CA PHE A 208 8.59 11.05 -5.33
C PHE A 208 7.12 10.62 -5.45
N VAL A 209 6.91 9.33 -5.71
CA VAL A 209 5.56 8.74 -5.78
C VAL A 209 5.30 7.97 -4.51
N SER A 210 4.28 8.35 -3.79
CA SER A 210 3.84 7.66 -2.57
C SER A 210 2.32 7.76 -2.45
N HIS A 211 1.72 6.78 -1.82
CA HIS A 211 0.34 6.82 -1.38
C HIS A 211 0.22 7.24 0.09
N ARG A 212 1.34 7.42 0.80
CA ARG A 212 1.43 7.87 2.18
C ARG A 212 1.58 9.39 2.19
N LEU A 213 0.50 10.08 2.56
CA LEU A 213 0.43 11.53 2.44
C LEU A 213 1.27 12.26 3.49
N ASP A 214 1.46 11.66 4.66
CA ASP A 214 2.40 12.11 5.69
C ASP A 214 3.83 12.25 5.13
N GLU A 215 4.29 11.24 4.38
CA GLU A 215 5.61 11.25 3.74
C GLU A 215 5.73 12.34 2.67
N VAL A 216 4.67 12.53 1.88
CA VAL A 216 4.61 13.58 0.85
C VAL A 216 4.75 14.97 1.49
N LEU A 217 4.00 15.24 2.55
CA LEU A 217 4.01 16.53 3.24
C LEU A 217 5.35 16.79 3.96
N GLU A 218 6.00 15.75 4.49
CA GLU A 218 7.29 15.88 5.18
C GLU A 218 8.47 16.11 4.22
N LEU A 219 8.47 15.39 3.07
CA LEU A 219 9.67 15.30 2.24
C LEU A 219 9.68 16.32 1.08
N THR A 220 8.52 16.66 0.52
CA THR A 220 8.45 17.34 -0.78
C THR A 220 8.18 18.83 -0.67
N GLN A 221 8.54 19.60 -1.71
CA GLN A 221 8.27 21.03 -1.79
C GLN A 221 7.00 21.34 -2.57
N ARG A 222 6.70 20.53 -3.60
CA ARG A 222 5.49 20.66 -4.42
C ARG A 222 4.89 19.28 -4.64
N VAL A 223 3.60 19.25 -4.89
CA VAL A 223 2.85 18.05 -5.19
C VAL A 223 1.91 18.27 -6.37
N THR A 224 1.98 17.38 -7.34
CA THR A 224 1.02 17.28 -8.45
C THR A 224 0.05 16.15 -8.17
N VAL A 225 -1.24 16.47 -8.21
CA VAL A 225 -2.33 15.52 -7.99
C VAL A 225 -2.90 15.06 -9.31
N MET A 226 -2.89 13.76 -9.56
CA MET A 226 -3.49 13.13 -10.74
C MET A 226 -4.79 12.42 -10.39
N ARG A 227 -5.80 12.58 -11.26
CA ARG A 227 -7.08 11.87 -11.20
C ARG A 227 -7.61 11.59 -12.60
N ASP A 228 -8.05 10.35 -12.83
CA ASP A 228 -8.66 9.90 -14.10
C ASP A 228 -7.82 10.30 -15.36
N GLY A 229 -6.50 10.14 -15.27
CA GLY A 229 -5.56 10.42 -16.37
C GLY A 229 -5.19 11.90 -16.56
N LYS A 230 -5.62 12.80 -15.68
CA LYS A 230 -5.37 14.25 -15.76
C LYS A 230 -4.69 14.78 -14.50
N VAL A 231 -3.96 15.89 -14.65
CA VAL A 231 -3.56 16.72 -13.51
C VAL A 231 -4.76 17.56 -13.09
N VAL A 232 -5.17 17.42 -11.83
CA VAL A 232 -6.34 18.13 -11.27
C VAL A 232 -5.95 19.25 -10.32
N ALA A 233 -4.77 19.18 -9.71
CA ALA A 233 -4.25 20.21 -8.83
C ALA A 233 -2.72 20.15 -8.75
N GLU A 234 -2.14 21.29 -8.39
CA GLU A 234 -0.74 21.42 -8.03
C GLU A 234 -0.65 22.32 -6.79
N HIS A 235 0.08 21.87 -5.77
CA HIS A 235 0.19 22.59 -4.51
C HIS A 235 1.65 22.69 -4.04
N THR A 236 1.92 23.73 -3.25
CA THR A 236 3.16 23.84 -2.45
C THR A 236 2.91 23.19 -1.10
N THR A 237 3.70 22.16 -0.76
CA THR A 237 3.46 21.31 0.43
C THR A 237 3.56 22.07 1.76
N SER A 238 4.40 23.11 1.86
CA SER A 238 4.55 23.91 3.08
C SER A 238 3.29 24.67 3.56
N ARG A 239 2.26 24.74 2.71
CA ARG A 239 0.98 25.41 3.01
C ARG A 239 -0.21 24.47 2.91
N LEU A 240 0.06 23.18 2.72
CA LEU A 240 -0.96 22.19 2.43
C LEU A 240 -1.17 21.29 3.65
N THR A 241 -2.41 21.13 4.04
CA THR A 241 -2.79 20.14 5.05
C THR A 241 -3.08 18.79 4.39
N GLU A 242 -2.96 17.72 5.16
CA GLU A 242 -3.30 16.36 4.69
C GLU A 242 -4.76 16.29 4.20
N GLN A 243 -5.69 16.95 4.90
CA GLN A 243 -7.10 16.99 4.53
C GLN A 243 -7.35 17.68 3.18
N GLU A 244 -6.63 18.77 2.88
CA GLU A 244 -6.72 19.45 1.59
C GLU A 244 -6.14 18.59 0.47
N LEU A 245 -5.04 17.85 0.74
CA LEU A 245 -4.45 16.94 -0.22
C LEU A 245 -5.40 15.78 -0.52
N ILE A 246 -6.02 15.19 0.50
CA ILE A 246 -7.05 14.15 0.35
C ILE A 246 -8.21 14.69 -0.48
N ALA A 247 -8.70 15.91 -0.19
CA ALA A 247 -9.78 16.53 -0.95
C ALA A 247 -9.44 16.70 -2.44
N SER A 248 -8.19 17.06 -2.75
CA SER A 248 -7.71 17.17 -4.13
C SER A 248 -7.66 15.82 -4.84
N ILE A 249 -7.24 14.74 -4.14
CA ILE A 249 -7.16 13.38 -4.68
C ILE A 249 -8.55 12.80 -4.96
N ILE A 250 -9.46 12.92 -3.99
CA ILE A 250 -10.79 12.30 -4.05
C ILE A 250 -11.76 13.15 -4.87
N GLY A 251 -11.66 14.48 -4.78
CA GLY A 251 -12.54 15.46 -5.41
C GLY A 251 -13.69 15.94 -4.51
N GLU A 252 -14.20 17.14 -4.76
CA GLU A 252 -15.18 17.82 -3.89
C GLU A 252 -16.51 17.05 -3.71
N GLY A 253 -16.99 16.41 -4.77
CA GLY A 253 -18.23 15.60 -4.69
C GLY A 253 -18.10 14.41 -3.73
N ALA A 254 -16.98 13.71 -3.78
CA ALA A 254 -16.69 12.59 -2.88
C ALA A 254 -16.37 13.07 -1.45
N MET A 255 -15.87 14.31 -1.27
CA MET A 255 -15.65 14.89 0.06
C MET A 255 -16.96 15.24 0.77
N THR A 256 -18.01 15.61 0.06
CA THR A 256 -19.33 15.84 0.64
C THR A 256 -19.94 14.52 1.11
N GLU A 257 -19.89 13.48 0.26
CA GLU A 257 -20.26 12.12 0.66
C GLU A 257 -19.42 11.61 1.83
N ARG A 258 -18.11 11.92 1.86
CA ARG A 258 -17.22 11.59 2.97
C ARG A 258 -17.61 12.26 4.28
N ARG A 259 -17.92 13.57 4.26
CA ARG A 259 -18.39 14.28 5.46
C ARG A 259 -19.70 13.71 5.98
N GLU A 260 -20.64 13.39 5.09
CA GLU A 260 -21.88 12.71 5.43
C GLU A 260 -21.64 11.30 5.99
N HIS A 261 -20.71 10.55 5.40
CA HIS A 261 -20.31 9.22 5.90
C HIS A 261 -19.54 9.29 7.22
N LEU A 262 -18.63 10.25 7.40
CA LEU A 262 -17.91 10.45 8.68
C LEU A 262 -18.85 10.94 9.78
N GLN A 263 -19.86 11.75 9.46
CA GLN A 263 -20.92 12.14 10.40
C GLN A 263 -21.88 10.98 10.69
N ALA A 264 -22.11 10.09 9.74
CA ALA A 264 -22.85 8.84 9.94
C ALA A 264 -22.00 7.72 10.59
N GLN A 265 -20.68 7.84 10.58
CA GLN A 265 -19.74 7.01 11.33
C GLN A 265 -19.53 7.56 12.75
N GLU A 266 -20.62 7.94 13.43
CA GLU A 266 -20.54 8.04 14.89
C GLU A 266 -19.96 6.71 15.40
N ARG A 267 -18.78 6.80 16.07
CA ARG A 267 -18.26 5.67 16.84
C ARG A 267 -19.43 5.10 17.61
N TRP A 268 -19.56 3.80 17.60
CA TRP A 268 -20.65 3.12 18.26
C TRP A 268 -20.87 3.73 19.66
N PRO A 269 -22.05 4.29 19.98
CA PRO A 269 -22.26 5.00 21.23
C PRO A 269 -21.87 4.11 22.40
N ALA A 270 -21.00 4.56 23.28
CA ALA A 270 -20.46 3.75 24.39
C ALA A 270 -21.56 3.10 25.23
N MET A 271 -22.75 3.70 25.29
CA MET A 271 -23.90 3.20 26.02
C MET A 271 -24.61 2.05 25.26
N GLU A 272 -24.69 2.10 23.92
CA GLU A 272 -25.23 1.00 23.11
C GLU A 272 -24.23 -0.16 23.03
N ALA A 273 -22.93 0.16 22.95
CA ALA A 273 -21.85 -0.80 23.01
C ALA A 273 -21.89 -1.64 24.31
N ALA A 274 -22.15 -0.99 25.46
CA ALA A 274 -22.19 -1.68 26.75
C ALA A 274 -23.38 -2.65 26.88
N MET A 275 -24.47 -2.42 26.14
CA MET A 275 -25.71 -3.22 26.21
C MET A 275 -25.80 -4.29 25.12
N ALA A 276 -24.93 -4.25 24.08
CA ALA A 276 -24.98 -5.24 23.03
C ALA A 276 -24.51 -6.64 23.49
N PRO A 277 -25.11 -7.70 22.95
CA PRO A 277 -24.74 -9.07 23.34
C PRO A 277 -23.31 -9.41 22.89
N THR A 278 -22.62 -10.21 23.72
CA THR A 278 -21.33 -10.78 23.33
C THR A 278 -21.52 -11.71 22.13
N LEU A 279 -20.88 -11.40 21.02
CA LEU A 279 -20.92 -12.20 19.80
C LEU A 279 -19.81 -13.25 19.79
N LEU A 280 -18.57 -12.85 20.10
CA LEU A 280 -17.41 -13.73 20.19
C LEU A 280 -16.83 -13.66 21.59
N LYS A 281 -16.58 -14.83 22.17
CA LYS A 281 -15.82 -14.98 23.42
C LYS A 281 -14.74 -16.01 23.25
N VAL A 282 -13.52 -15.59 23.52
CA VAL A 282 -12.32 -16.43 23.47
C VAL A 282 -11.75 -16.50 24.88
N SER A 283 -11.46 -17.70 25.37
CA SER A 283 -10.94 -17.89 26.73
C SER A 283 -9.75 -18.84 26.73
N GLY A 284 -8.58 -18.35 27.11
CA GLY A 284 -7.34 -19.11 27.25
C GLY A 284 -6.85 -19.72 25.93
N LEU A 285 -7.12 -19.09 24.77
CA LEU A 285 -6.79 -19.65 23.44
C LEU A 285 -5.29 -19.80 23.26
N THR A 286 -4.86 -20.99 22.90
CA THR A 286 -3.48 -21.32 22.54
C THR A 286 -3.47 -21.99 21.17
N ALA A 287 -2.69 -21.41 20.22
CA ALA A 287 -2.59 -21.89 18.85
C ALA A 287 -1.29 -21.33 18.22
N GLY A 288 -0.39 -22.17 17.70
CA GLY A 288 0.89 -21.73 17.16
C GLY A 288 1.67 -20.85 18.16
N PRO A 289 1.99 -19.57 17.84
CA PRO A 289 2.68 -18.66 18.74
C PRO A 289 1.77 -18.07 19.85
N LEU A 290 0.45 -18.22 19.76
CA LEU A 290 -0.51 -17.64 20.69
C LEU A 290 -0.52 -18.38 22.04
N ARG A 291 -0.59 -17.63 23.14
CA ARG A 291 -0.43 -18.14 24.50
C ARG A 291 -1.50 -17.57 25.43
N GLY A 292 -2.62 -18.31 25.59
CA GLY A 292 -3.66 -17.98 26.57
C GLY A 292 -4.38 -16.67 26.26
N ILE A 293 -4.86 -16.49 25.02
CA ILE A 293 -5.60 -15.31 24.61
C ILE A 293 -6.99 -15.31 25.22
N ASP A 294 -7.35 -14.21 25.87
CA ASP A 294 -8.69 -13.89 26.33
C ASP A 294 -9.20 -12.66 25.58
N LEU A 295 -10.31 -12.79 24.83
CA LEU A 295 -10.85 -11.72 23.99
C LEU A 295 -12.37 -11.84 23.91
N GLU A 296 -13.07 -10.71 24.03
CA GLU A 296 -14.51 -10.64 23.81
C GLU A 296 -14.81 -9.57 22.75
N LEU A 297 -15.74 -9.87 21.83
CA LEU A 297 -16.31 -8.92 20.87
C LEU A 297 -17.82 -8.90 21.02
N ARG A 298 -18.41 -7.72 20.96
CA ARG A 298 -19.85 -7.53 20.98
C ARG A 298 -20.43 -7.40 19.58
N ALA A 299 -21.71 -7.73 19.42
CA ALA A 299 -22.40 -7.49 18.14
C ALA A 299 -22.40 -5.99 17.84
N GLY A 300 -22.02 -5.60 16.62
CA GLY A 300 -21.85 -4.20 16.19
C GLY A 300 -20.45 -3.64 16.37
N GLU A 301 -19.58 -4.31 17.11
CA GLU A 301 -18.27 -3.81 17.50
C GLU A 301 -17.20 -4.06 16.43
N VAL A 302 -16.29 -3.09 16.27
CA VAL A 302 -15.06 -3.20 15.47
C VAL A 302 -13.86 -3.10 16.43
N VAL A 303 -13.13 -4.21 16.59
CA VAL A 303 -11.95 -4.28 17.47
C VAL A 303 -10.68 -4.35 16.62
N GLY A 304 -9.70 -3.52 16.97
CA GLY A 304 -8.37 -3.54 16.36
C GLY A 304 -7.42 -4.46 17.11
N VAL A 305 -6.52 -5.13 16.38
CA VAL A 305 -5.40 -5.86 16.98
C VAL A 305 -4.11 -5.20 16.50
N ALA A 306 -3.41 -4.54 17.42
CA ALA A 306 -2.12 -3.90 17.15
C ALA A 306 -0.99 -4.71 17.80
N GLY A 307 0.25 -4.52 17.33
CA GLY A 307 1.43 -5.19 17.84
C GLY A 307 2.58 -5.17 16.83
N LEU A 308 3.77 -5.54 17.26
CA LEU A 308 4.94 -5.63 16.40
C LEU A 308 4.79 -6.75 15.35
N LEU A 309 5.59 -6.70 14.30
CA LEU A 309 5.69 -7.77 13.32
C LEU A 309 6.09 -9.09 14.03
N GLY A 310 5.39 -10.19 13.71
CA GLY A 310 5.62 -11.47 14.35
C GLY A 310 4.99 -11.63 15.75
N SER A 311 4.19 -10.66 16.24
CA SER A 311 3.52 -10.79 17.53
C SER A 311 2.40 -11.84 17.58
N GLY A 312 1.93 -12.35 16.43
CA GLY A 312 0.88 -13.37 16.34
C GLY A 312 -0.48 -12.83 15.86
N ARG A 313 -0.54 -11.62 15.31
CA ARG A 313 -1.80 -10.97 14.88
C ARG A 313 -2.57 -11.78 13.84
N SER A 314 -1.92 -12.14 12.74
CA SER A 314 -2.52 -12.95 11.67
C SER A 314 -2.83 -14.37 12.15
N GLU A 315 -2.01 -14.94 13.05
CA GLU A 315 -2.25 -16.24 13.65
C GLU A 315 -3.50 -16.24 14.52
N LEU A 316 -3.82 -15.13 15.18
CA LEU A 316 -5.08 -14.99 15.92
C LEU A 316 -6.28 -15.10 14.98
N LEU A 317 -6.29 -14.38 13.87
CA LEU A 317 -7.36 -14.46 12.88
C LEU A 317 -7.46 -15.88 12.29
N ARG A 318 -6.33 -16.49 11.93
CA ARG A 318 -6.26 -17.84 11.37
C ARG A 318 -6.75 -18.91 12.35
N ALA A 319 -6.46 -18.74 13.66
CA ALA A 319 -6.97 -19.64 14.70
C ALA A 319 -8.51 -19.54 14.84
N LEU A 320 -9.06 -18.34 14.82
CA LEU A 320 -10.50 -18.09 14.86
C LEU A 320 -11.22 -18.57 13.59
N TYR A 321 -10.52 -18.59 12.46
CA TYR A 321 -11.04 -19.06 11.16
C TYR A 321 -10.91 -20.58 10.96
N GLY A 322 -10.20 -21.27 11.88
CA GLY A 322 -9.96 -22.70 11.75
C GLY A 322 -8.87 -23.11 10.74
N ASP A 323 -8.03 -22.14 10.31
CA ASP A 323 -6.87 -22.37 9.46
C ASP A 323 -5.59 -22.67 10.28
N LEU A 324 -5.56 -22.27 11.56
CA LEU A 324 -4.52 -22.62 12.52
C LEU A 324 -5.12 -23.50 13.63
N PRO A 325 -4.60 -24.71 13.90
CA PRO A 325 -5.13 -25.61 14.91
C PRO A 325 -5.05 -25.01 16.33
N VAL A 326 -6.19 -24.99 17.04
CA VAL A 326 -6.27 -24.59 18.44
C VAL A 326 -5.87 -25.79 19.32
N THR A 327 -4.86 -25.59 20.17
CA THR A 327 -4.33 -26.64 21.06
C THR A 327 -4.92 -26.59 22.46
N ALA A 328 -5.34 -25.39 22.94
CA ALA A 328 -6.00 -25.21 24.22
C ALA A 328 -6.94 -24.00 24.19
N GLY A 329 -7.84 -23.90 25.15
CA GLY A 329 -8.81 -22.82 25.30
C GLY A 329 -10.19 -23.13 24.75
N LYS A 330 -11.03 -22.09 24.69
CA LYS A 330 -12.43 -22.19 24.24
C LYS A 330 -12.76 -20.99 23.37
N ILE A 331 -13.54 -21.24 22.31
CA ILE A 331 -14.13 -20.20 21.45
C ILE A 331 -15.65 -20.38 21.54
N GLU A 332 -16.36 -19.30 21.82
CA GLU A 332 -17.81 -19.23 21.80
C GLU A 332 -18.26 -18.17 20.81
N LEU A 333 -19.18 -18.53 19.92
CA LEU A 333 -19.81 -17.64 18.94
C LEU A 333 -21.32 -17.64 19.21
N ASP A 334 -21.92 -16.46 19.42
CA ASP A 334 -23.31 -16.32 19.85
C ASP A 334 -23.67 -17.19 21.08
N GLY A 335 -22.78 -17.28 22.07
CA GLY A 335 -22.95 -18.08 23.28
C GLY A 335 -22.84 -19.59 23.05
N ARG A 336 -22.52 -20.05 21.85
CA ARG A 336 -22.32 -21.47 21.51
C ARG A 336 -20.84 -21.78 21.38
N ARG A 337 -20.39 -22.82 22.07
CA ARG A 337 -19.00 -23.30 21.89
C ARG A 337 -18.79 -23.82 20.47
N VAL A 338 -17.74 -23.31 19.83
CA VAL A 338 -17.32 -23.71 18.48
C VAL A 338 -15.88 -24.24 18.51
N ASN A 339 -15.56 -25.11 17.57
CA ASN A 339 -14.20 -25.59 17.34
C ASN A 339 -14.05 -25.90 15.85
N PHE A 340 -13.58 -24.90 15.11
CA PHE A 340 -13.42 -25.01 13.67
C PHE A 340 -12.14 -25.78 13.35
N ARG A 341 -12.26 -26.86 12.58
CA ARG A 341 -11.13 -27.70 12.12
C ARG A 341 -10.65 -27.31 10.73
N ASN A 342 -11.39 -26.47 10.04
CA ASN A 342 -11.07 -25.93 8.72
C ASN A 342 -11.93 -24.69 8.45
N PRO A 343 -11.51 -23.84 7.49
CA PRO A 343 -12.23 -22.64 7.10
C PRO A 343 -13.69 -22.84 6.67
N GLY A 344 -14.00 -23.99 6.05
CA GLY A 344 -15.37 -24.28 5.63
C GLY A 344 -16.37 -24.30 6.78
N GLN A 345 -15.99 -24.86 7.93
CA GLN A 345 -16.85 -24.89 9.14
C GLN A 345 -17.02 -23.46 9.71
N ALA A 346 -15.99 -22.62 9.67
CA ALA A 346 -16.07 -21.24 10.09
C ALA A 346 -17.05 -20.44 9.20
N ILE A 347 -16.94 -20.60 7.86
CA ILE A 347 -17.84 -19.96 6.89
C ILE A 347 -19.29 -20.39 7.13
N GLU A 348 -19.55 -21.69 7.35
CA GLU A 348 -20.90 -22.20 7.68
C GLU A 348 -21.47 -21.62 8.98
N ALA A 349 -20.60 -21.28 9.94
CA ALA A 349 -20.99 -20.61 11.19
C ALA A 349 -21.11 -19.09 11.05
N GLY A 350 -20.88 -18.54 9.88
CA GLY A 350 -20.92 -17.09 9.61
C GLY A 350 -19.63 -16.34 9.96
N VAL A 351 -18.50 -17.01 10.09
CA VAL A 351 -17.18 -16.37 10.24
C VAL A 351 -16.50 -16.32 8.90
N ILE A 352 -16.10 -15.13 8.47
CA ILE A 352 -15.36 -14.95 7.21
C ILE A 352 -14.00 -14.32 7.48
N MET A 353 -13.05 -14.56 6.58
CA MET A 353 -11.73 -13.96 6.65
C MET A 353 -11.33 -13.33 5.31
N VAL A 354 -10.81 -12.10 5.40
CA VAL A 354 -10.10 -11.43 4.31
C VAL A 354 -8.61 -11.50 4.65
N PRO A 355 -7.81 -12.25 3.88
CA PRO A 355 -6.39 -12.44 4.18
C PRO A 355 -5.54 -11.25 3.72
N GLU A 356 -4.35 -11.09 4.33
CA GLU A 356 -3.33 -10.12 3.94
C GLU A 356 -2.89 -10.32 2.48
N ASP A 357 -2.49 -11.55 2.13
CA ASP A 357 -2.13 -11.88 0.74
C ASP A 357 -3.38 -12.04 -0.12
N ARG A 358 -3.84 -10.92 -0.67
CA ARG A 358 -4.99 -10.87 -1.56
C ARG A 358 -4.81 -11.73 -2.80
N VAL A 359 -3.59 -11.73 -3.38
CA VAL A 359 -3.32 -12.37 -4.68
C VAL A 359 -3.37 -13.88 -4.57
N ASN A 360 -2.76 -14.45 -3.53
CA ASN A 360 -2.68 -15.90 -3.35
C ASN A 360 -3.82 -16.46 -2.48
N GLY A 361 -4.35 -15.68 -1.53
CA GLY A 361 -5.38 -16.12 -0.59
C GLY A 361 -6.77 -15.50 -0.81
N GLY A 362 -6.83 -14.35 -1.46
CA GLY A 362 -8.07 -13.56 -1.57
C GLY A 362 -8.83 -13.74 -2.88
N ILE A 363 -8.18 -13.69 -4.03
CA ILE A 363 -8.82 -13.77 -5.36
C ILE A 363 -8.60 -15.12 -6.03
N PHE A 364 -9.45 -15.42 -7.02
CA PHE A 364 -9.24 -16.49 -7.98
C PHE A 364 -8.71 -15.84 -9.28
N PRO A 365 -7.39 -15.82 -9.49
CA PRO A 365 -6.76 -14.94 -10.47
C PRO A 365 -7.11 -15.28 -11.93
N ASP A 366 -7.48 -16.52 -12.21
CA ASP A 366 -7.83 -16.99 -13.57
C ASP A 366 -9.33 -16.82 -13.88
N LEU A 367 -10.11 -16.31 -12.92
CA LEU A 367 -11.55 -16.10 -13.07
C LEU A 367 -11.86 -14.61 -13.32
N THR A 368 -13.05 -14.39 -13.85
CA THR A 368 -13.63 -13.06 -14.08
C THR A 368 -14.07 -12.39 -12.77
N VAL A 369 -14.38 -11.11 -12.82
CA VAL A 369 -14.94 -10.36 -11.68
C VAL A 369 -16.25 -10.98 -11.19
N ASP A 370 -17.19 -11.30 -12.11
CA ASP A 370 -18.47 -11.88 -11.75
C ASP A 370 -18.32 -13.28 -11.13
N GLU A 371 -17.40 -14.09 -11.64
CA GLU A 371 -17.09 -15.41 -11.06
C GLU A 371 -16.49 -15.28 -9.67
N ASN A 372 -15.55 -14.36 -9.47
CA ASN A 372 -14.96 -14.08 -8.16
C ASN A 372 -16.04 -13.64 -7.13
N LEU A 373 -16.96 -12.74 -7.49
CA LEU A 373 -18.06 -12.30 -6.62
C LEU A 373 -19.05 -13.42 -6.30
N SER A 374 -19.19 -14.41 -7.18
CA SER A 374 -20.19 -15.46 -7.05
C SER A 374 -19.67 -16.74 -6.39
N MET A 375 -18.35 -16.86 -6.20
CA MET A 375 -17.69 -18.08 -5.76
C MET A 375 -18.21 -18.60 -4.42
N SER A 376 -18.50 -17.73 -3.46
CA SER A 376 -18.98 -18.11 -2.12
C SER A 376 -20.38 -18.77 -2.12
N VAL A 377 -21.16 -18.59 -3.19
CA VAL A 377 -22.55 -19.07 -3.29
C VAL A 377 -22.83 -19.89 -4.55
N LEU A 378 -21.83 -20.49 -5.17
CA LEU A 378 -21.98 -21.22 -6.44
C LEU A 378 -23.10 -22.26 -6.41
N ARG A 379 -23.32 -22.94 -5.28
CA ARG A 379 -24.39 -23.94 -5.13
C ARG A 379 -25.77 -23.38 -5.42
N GLN A 380 -26.02 -22.10 -5.15
CA GLN A 380 -27.32 -21.44 -5.39
C GLN A 380 -27.66 -21.32 -6.89
N TYR A 381 -26.61 -21.25 -7.73
CA TYR A 381 -26.76 -21.13 -9.18
C TYR A 381 -26.81 -22.48 -9.92
N TRP A 382 -26.55 -23.59 -9.21
CA TRP A 382 -26.60 -24.92 -9.77
C TRP A 382 -28.04 -25.45 -9.73
N ARG A 383 -28.70 -25.61 -10.89
CA ARG A 383 -30.03 -26.19 -11.00
C ARG A 383 -30.12 -27.06 -12.25
N GLY A 384 -30.65 -28.27 -12.09
CA GLY A 384 -30.91 -29.20 -13.21
C GLY A 384 -29.63 -29.58 -13.98
N GLY A 385 -28.49 -29.78 -13.27
CA GLY A 385 -27.25 -30.18 -13.90
C GLY A 385 -26.44 -29.05 -14.60
N ARG A 386 -26.89 -27.78 -14.48
CA ARG A 386 -26.25 -26.64 -15.16
C ARG A 386 -26.14 -25.41 -14.27
N PHE A 387 -25.08 -24.62 -14.49
CA PHE A 387 -24.93 -23.29 -13.91
C PHE A 387 -25.78 -22.27 -14.71
N ARG A 388 -26.57 -21.46 -14.01
CA ARG A 388 -27.37 -20.38 -14.58
C ARG A 388 -26.52 -19.12 -14.74
N ARG A 389 -25.74 -19.03 -15.82
CA ARG A 389 -24.78 -17.92 -16.06
C ARG A 389 -25.46 -16.55 -16.07
N SER A 390 -26.65 -16.41 -16.64
CA SER A 390 -27.37 -15.12 -16.64
C SER A 390 -27.79 -14.66 -15.25
N THR A 391 -28.14 -15.59 -14.36
CA THR A 391 -28.43 -15.27 -12.95
C THR A 391 -27.18 -14.84 -12.21
N ILE A 392 -26.03 -15.52 -12.45
CA ILE A 392 -24.73 -15.13 -11.89
C ILE A 392 -24.38 -13.69 -12.31
N GLN A 393 -24.47 -13.38 -13.60
CA GLN A 393 -24.14 -12.05 -14.13
C GLN A 393 -25.03 -10.93 -13.55
N LYS A 394 -26.34 -11.19 -13.44
CA LYS A 394 -27.29 -10.22 -12.86
C LYS A 394 -26.98 -9.96 -11.39
N ASP A 395 -26.77 -11.01 -10.62
CA ASP A 395 -26.51 -10.94 -9.19
C ASP A 395 -25.13 -10.29 -8.91
N ALA A 396 -24.08 -10.73 -9.62
CA ALA A 396 -22.76 -10.10 -9.53
C ALA A 396 -22.79 -8.63 -9.97
N GLY A 397 -23.63 -8.28 -10.96
CA GLY A 397 -23.86 -6.89 -11.37
C GLY A 397 -24.40 -6.01 -10.24
N THR A 398 -25.34 -6.52 -9.46
CA THR A 398 -25.85 -5.83 -8.26
C THR A 398 -24.73 -5.62 -7.21
N LEU A 399 -23.90 -6.64 -6.98
CA LEU A 399 -22.78 -6.54 -6.05
C LEU A 399 -21.71 -5.56 -6.54
N ARG A 400 -21.38 -5.57 -7.84
CA ARG A 400 -20.42 -4.59 -8.42
C ARG A 400 -20.89 -3.15 -8.17
N SER A 401 -22.18 -2.89 -8.35
CA SER A 401 -22.76 -1.57 -8.07
C SER A 401 -22.75 -1.25 -6.58
N LYS A 402 -23.18 -2.19 -5.72
CA LYS A 402 -23.21 -2.02 -4.25
C LYS A 402 -21.82 -1.68 -3.68
N PHE A 403 -20.77 -2.38 -4.13
CA PHE A 403 -19.40 -2.20 -3.65
C PHE A 403 -18.57 -1.24 -4.51
N ARG A 404 -19.21 -0.51 -5.45
CA ARG A 404 -18.56 0.47 -6.32
C ARG A 404 -17.31 -0.09 -7.01
N VAL A 405 -17.38 -1.35 -7.50
CA VAL A 405 -16.28 -2.00 -8.23
C VAL A 405 -16.15 -1.38 -9.62
N LYS A 406 -15.05 -0.67 -9.86
CA LYS A 406 -14.74 -0.07 -11.16
C LYS A 406 -14.16 -1.14 -12.08
N THR A 407 -14.93 -1.54 -13.10
CA THR A 407 -14.55 -2.52 -14.13
C THR A 407 -15.27 -2.23 -15.44
N PRO A 408 -14.64 -2.43 -16.62
CA PRO A 408 -15.33 -2.29 -17.91
C PRO A 408 -16.51 -3.25 -18.06
N SER A 409 -16.40 -4.45 -17.53
CA SER A 409 -17.48 -5.46 -17.53
C SER A 409 -17.28 -6.48 -16.42
N GLY A 410 -18.33 -7.25 -16.09
CA GLY A 410 -18.20 -8.37 -15.15
C GLY A 410 -17.39 -9.55 -15.68
N GLN A 411 -17.18 -9.61 -17.00
CA GLN A 411 -16.36 -10.65 -17.66
C GLN A 411 -14.88 -10.27 -17.74
N THR A 412 -14.49 -9.10 -17.25
CA THR A 412 -13.11 -8.66 -17.15
C THR A 412 -12.35 -9.58 -16.19
N SER A 413 -11.10 -9.96 -16.54
CA SER A 413 -10.23 -10.73 -15.65
C SER A 413 -9.96 -9.96 -14.37
N ILE A 414 -10.05 -10.60 -13.22
CA ILE A 414 -9.78 -9.99 -11.90
C ILE A 414 -8.34 -9.45 -11.82
N ARG A 415 -7.37 -10.08 -12.50
CA ARG A 415 -5.97 -9.64 -12.54
C ARG A 415 -5.77 -8.26 -13.14
N SER A 416 -6.66 -7.82 -14.03
CA SER A 416 -6.54 -6.52 -14.70
C SER A 416 -7.08 -5.36 -13.88
N LEU A 417 -7.72 -5.64 -12.73
CA LEU A 417 -8.24 -4.61 -11.84
C LEU A 417 -7.13 -4.05 -10.93
N SER A 418 -7.28 -2.78 -10.56
CA SER A 418 -6.45 -2.19 -9.49
C SER A 418 -6.64 -2.93 -8.17
N GLY A 419 -5.63 -2.86 -7.29
CA GLY A 419 -5.66 -3.51 -5.98
C GLY A 419 -6.91 -3.17 -5.16
N GLY A 420 -7.33 -1.91 -5.15
CA GLY A 420 -8.55 -1.49 -4.46
C GLY A 420 -9.82 -2.11 -5.03
N ASN A 421 -9.94 -2.26 -6.36
CA ASN A 421 -11.10 -2.93 -6.95
C ASN A 421 -11.08 -4.44 -6.71
N GLN A 422 -9.90 -5.08 -6.73
CA GLN A 422 -9.76 -6.49 -6.32
C GLN A 422 -10.23 -6.69 -4.88
N GLN A 423 -9.82 -5.81 -3.96
CA GLN A 423 -10.19 -5.88 -2.55
C GLN A 423 -11.70 -5.72 -2.33
N LYS A 424 -12.34 -4.79 -3.07
CA LYS A 424 -13.80 -4.63 -3.07
C LYS A 424 -14.52 -5.88 -3.57
N VAL A 425 -13.96 -6.59 -4.55
CA VAL A 425 -14.50 -7.87 -5.02
C VAL A 425 -14.38 -8.94 -3.93
N VAL A 426 -13.22 -9.05 -3.26
CA VAL A 426 -13.03 -9.99 -2.15
C VAL A 426 -14.01 -9.71 -1.02
N LEU A 427 -14.10 -8.46 -0.58
CA LEU A 427 -15.01 -8.05 0.49
C LEU A 427 -16.47 -8.27 0.09
N GLY A 428 -16.86 -7.87 -1.12
CA GLY A 428 -18.23 -8.05 -1.65
C GLY A 428 -18.64 -9.52 -1.73
N ARG A 429 -17.72 -10.42 -2.11
CA ARG A 429 -17.93 -11.87 -2.10
C ARG A 429 -18.28 -12.40 -0.71
N TRP A 430 -17.65 -11.88 0.33
CA TRP A 430 -17.86 -12.32 1.69
C TRP A 430 -19.05 -11.64 2.36
N LEU A 431 -19.22 -10.32 2.22
CA LEU A 431 -20.31 -9.57 2.83
C LEU A 431 -21.70 -9.95 2.31
N ARG A 432 -21.78 -10.55 1.11
CA ARG A 432 -23.07 -11.09 0.62
C ARG A 432 -23.61 -12.27 1.41
N LEU A 433 -22.80 -12.88 2.26
CA LEU A 433 -23.21 -14.00 3.12
C LEU A 433 -23.82 -13.52 4.44
N ASP A 434 -23.94 -12.20 4.65
CA ASP A 434 -24.38 -11.58 5.91
C ASP A 434 -23.64 -12.20 7.12
N PRO A 435 -22.28 -12.10 7.14
CA PRO A 435 -21.49 -12.80 8.15
C PRO A 435 -21.75 -12.27 9.56
N ARG A 436 -21.57 -13.13 10.56
CA ARG A 436 -21.62 -12.79 11.99
C ARG A 436 -20.31 -12.11 12.43
N LEU A 437 -19.17 -12.66 12.01
CA LEU A 437 -17.84 -12.20 12.37
C LEU A 437 -16.98 -11.98 11.12
N LEU A 438 -16.41 -10.79 11.01
CA LEU A 438 -15.45 -10.42 9.98
C LEU A 438 -14.04 -10.44 10.58
N LEU A 439 -13.16 -11.26 10.04
CA LEU A 439 -11.74 -11.29 10.34
C LEU A 439 -10.98 -10.64 9.17
N LEU A 440 -10.37 -9.49 9.42
CA LEU A 440 -9.77 -8.67 8.37
C LEU A 440 -8.27 -8.50 8.65
N ASP A 441 -7.44 -9.12 7.80
CA ASP A 441 -5.99 -9.04 7.90
C ASP A 441 -5.46 -8.09 6.83
N GLU A 442 -4.88 -6.96 7.24
CA GLU A 442 -4.38 -5.88 6.38
C GLU A 442 -5.36 -5.51 5.24
N PRO A 443 -6.66 -5.22 5.53
CA PRO A 443 -7.69 -5.12 4.51
C PRO A 443 -7.49 -3.99 3.51
N SER A 444 -6.67 -3.01 3.83
CA SER A 444 -6.35 -1.83 3.01
C SER A 444 -4.97 -1.86 2.39
N GLN A 445 -4.20 -2.95 2.57
CA GLN A 445 -2.84 -3.03 2.04
C GLN A 445 -2.82 -2.93 0.50
N GLY A 446 -2.03 -1.97 -0.01
CA GLY A 446 -1.88 -1.75 -1.45
C GLY A 446 -3.13 -1.21 -2.15
N VAL A 447 -4.02 -0.54 -1.40
CA VAL A 447 -5.17 0.17 -1.96
C VAL A 447 -5.01 1.69 -1.80
N ASP A 448 -5.67 2.44 -2.68
CA ASP A 448 -5.68 3.91 -2.57
C ASP A 448 -6.63 4.41 -1.48
N VAL A 449 -6.49 5.71 -1.14
CA VAL A 449 -7.27 6.34 -0.06
C VAL A 449 -8.77 6.20 -0.28
N GLY A 450 -9.26 6.39 -1.52
CA GLY A 450 -10.70 6.28 -1.81
C GLY A 450 -11.21 4.84 -1.70
N ALA A 451 -10.43 3.85 -2.15
CA ALA A 451 -10.81 2.45 -2.01
C ALA A 451 -10.78 1.99 -0.55
N ARG A 452 -9.82 2.51 0.25
CA ARG A 452 -9.75 2.26 1.69
C ARG A 452 -11.02 2.69 2.41
N GLU A 453 -11.50 3.90 2.11
CA GLU A 453 -12.73 4.43 2.68
C GLU A 453 -13.95 3.58 2.33
N ASP A 454 -14.10 3.17 1.06
CA ASP A 454 -15.19 2.29 0.63
C ASP A 454 -15.15 0.93 1.36
N ILE A 455 -13.95 0.38 1.62
CA ILE A 455 -13.77 -0.88 2.36
C ILE A 455 -14.28 -0.72 3.80
N TYR A 456 -13.83 0.32 4.51
CA TYR A 456 -14.23 0.52 5.91
C TYR A 456 -15.68 0.94 6.06
N ALA A 457 -16.24 1.70 5.11
CA ALA A 457 -17.66 1.99 5.06
C ALA A 457 -18.50 0.70 4.94
N ALA A 458 -18.06 -0.25 4.08
CA ALA A 458 -18.74 -1.54 3.93
C ALA A 458 -18.64 -2.40 5.22
N VAL A 459 -17.49 -2.37 5.92
CA VAL A 459 -17.33 -3.04 7.22
C VAL A 459 -18.26 -2.43 8.26
N ARG A 460 -18.28 -1.09 8.39
CA ARG A 460 -19.19 -0.39 9.31
C ARG A 460 -20.66 -0.64 9.00
N GLN A 461 -21.03 -0.68 7.72
CA GLN A 461 -22.39 -1.06 7.32
C GLN A 461 -22.75 -2.47 7.81
N ALA A 462 -21.84 -3.44 7.66
CA ALA A 462 -22.08 -4.81 8.13
C ALA A 462 -22.18 -4.89 9.65
N THR A 463 -21.31 -4.20 10.39
CA THR A 463 -21.37 -4.18 11.86
C THR A 463 -22.61 -3.45 12.36
N GLY A 464 -23.05 -2.37 11.70
CA GLY A 464 -24.32 -1.71 12.00
C GLY A 464 -25.56 -2.60 11.82
N LEU A 465 -25.43 -3.72 11.09
CA LEU A 465 -26.46 -4.75 10.95
C LEU A 465 -26.32 -5.90 11.96
N GLY A 466 -25.38 -5.80 12.92
CA GLY A 466 -25.20 -6.75 14.02
C GLY A 466 -24.04 -7.73 13.85
N SER A 467 -23.23 -7.62 12.79
CA SER A 467 -21.95 -8.33 12.71
C SER A 467 -20.95 -7.74 13.72
N ALA A 468 -19.83 -8.44 14.00
CA ALA A 468 -18.66 -7.84 14.63
C ALA A 468 -17.45 -7.96 13.68
N ALA A 469 -16.45 -7.10 13.86
CA ALA A 469 -15.23 -7.15 13.07
C ALA A 469 -13.99 -7.16 13.96
N LEU A 470 -13.00 -7.98 13.59
CA LEU A 470 -11.66 -7.98 14.17
C LEU A 470 -10.69 -7.60 13.06
N ILE A 471 -10.01 -6.46 13.22
CA ILE A 471 -9.14 -5.88 12.20
C ILE A 471 -7.69 -5.92 12.68
N VAL A 472 -6.82 -6.46 11.84
CA VAL A 472 -5.37 -6.38 11.96
C VAL A 472 -4.87 -5.42 10.90
N THR A 473 -4.10 -4.42 11.27
CA THR A 473 -3.34 -3.58 10.34
C THR A 473 -2.03 -3.10 10.97
N SER A 474 -1.03 -2.93 10.14
CA SER A 474 0.25 -2.33 10.52
C SER A 474 0.20 -0.80 10.56
N ASP A 475 -0.81 -0.18 9.94
CA ASP A 475 -1.05 1.25 9.97
C ASP A 475 -1.87 1.65 11.20
N LEU A 476 -1.17 2.13 12.24
CA LEU A 476 -1.80 2.52 13.50
C LEU A 476 -2.67 3.78 13.39
N GLU A 477 -2.43 4.65 12.41
CA GLU A 477 -3.28 5.81 12.15
C GLU A 477 -4.61 5.37 11.58
N GLU A 478 -4.55 4.45 10.61
CA GLU A 478 -5.73 3.81 10.06
C GLU A 478 -6.52 3.07 11.12
N LEU A 479 -5.82 2.23 11.93
CA LEU A 479 -6.46 1.46 13.01
C LEU A 479 -7.22 2.38 13.97
N ALA A 480 -6.57 3.46 14.43
CA ALA A 480 -7.15 4.41 15.37
C ALA A 480 -8.41 5.13 14.83
N GLN A 481 -8.52 5.27 13.49
CA GLN A 481 -9.68 5.90 12.86
C GLN A 481 -10.88 4.97 12.71
N VAL A 482 -10.63 3.66 12.49
CA VAL A 482 -11.69 2.74 12.05
C VAL A 482 -12.23 1.81 13.12
N VAL A 483 -11.55 1.67 14.28
CA VAL A 483 -11.96 0.75 15.34
C VAL A 483 -12.59 1.45 16.54
N ASP A 484 -13.38 0.72 17.31
CA ASP A 484 -14.03 1.22 18.52
C ASP A 484 -13.11 1.11 19.76
N ARG A 485 -12.23 0.10 19.79
CA ARG A 485 -11.11 -0.09 20.71
C ARG A 485 -10.04 -0.94 20.07
N ALA A 486 -8.84 -0.91 20.64
CA ALA A 486 -7.75 -1.74 20.17
C ALA A 486 -7.18 -2.60 21.30
N VAL A 487 -6.79 -3.83 20.98
CA VAL A 487 -6.01 -4.71 21.86
C VAL A 487 -4.59 -4.83 21.35
N ILE A 488 -3.63 -4.90 22.27
CA ILE A 488 -2.21 -4.99 21.93
C ILE A 488 -1.74 -6.42 22.11
N LEU A 489 -1.23 -7.00 21.03
CA LEU A 489 -0.65 -8.33 21.02
C LEU A 489 0.88 -8.25 21.03
N PHE A 490 1.50 -8.89 22.01
CA PHE A 490 2.94 -8.97 22.16
C PHE A 490 3.36 -10.42 22.49
N GLU A 491 4.28 -10.99 21.71
CA GLU A 491 4.78 -12.38 21.86
C GLU A 491 3.67 -13.43 22.09
N GLY A 492 2.59 -13.32 21.33
CA GLY A 492 1.46 -14.23 21.38
C GLY A 492 0.53 -14.05 22.58
N ARG A 493 0.61 -12.94 23.33
CA ARG A 493 -0.27 -12.61 24.46
C ARG A 493 -0.96 -11.29 24.24
N LEU A 494 -2.22 -11.16 24.66
CA LEU A 494 -2.86 -9.86 24.79
C LEU A 494 -2.38 -9.20 26.06
N VAL A 495 -1.68 -8.07 25.93
CA VAL A 495 -0.96 -7.41 27.03
C VAL A 495 -1.62 -6.11 27.48
N ALA A 496 -2.40 -5.48 26.61
CA ALA A 496 -3.09 -4.23 26.92
C ALA A 496 -4.33 -4.05 26.04
N GLU A 497 -5.22 -3.17 26.49
CA GLU A 497 -6.37 -2.68 25.73
C GLU A 497 -6.37 -1.16 25.76
N VAL A 498 -6.63 -0.53 24.61
CA VAL A 498 -6.78 0.92 24.45
C VAL A 498 -8.23 1.20 24.09
N PRO A 499 -9.00 1.80 25.01
CA PRO A 499 -10.40 2.11 24.77
C PRO A 499 -10.57 3.30 23.80
N ALA A 500 -11.77 3.49 23.28
CA ALA A 500 -12.12 4.56 22.33
C ALA A 500 -11.67 5.96 22.79
N SER A 501 -11.77 6.26 24.08
CA SER A 501 -11.44 7.58 24.64
C SER A 501 -9.95 7.93 24.60
N GLY A 502 -9.08 6.93 24.47
CA GLY A 502 -7.62 7.10 24.38
C GLY A 502 -7.03 6.65 23.05
N LEU A 503 -7.86 6.34 22.06
CA LEU A 503 -7.44 5.73 20.83
C LEU A 503 -6.81 6.76 19.88
N SER A 504 -5.49 6.67 19.69
CA SER A 504 -4.71 7.43 18.73
C SER A 504 -3.50 6.61 18.29
N ALA A 505 -2.95 6.89 17.10
CA ALA A 505 -1.74 6.23 16.62
C ALA A 505 -0.56 6.39 17.59
N GLN A 506 -0.41 7.60 18.15
CA GLN A 506 0.62 7.88 19.15
C GLN A 506 0.46 6.98 20.38
N ARG A 507 -0.77 6.89 20.92
CA ARG A 507 -1.03 6.07 22.12
C ARG A 507 -0.81 4.59 21.88
N LEU A 508 -1.22 4.09 20.69
CA LEU A 508 -0.98 2.70 20.29
C LEU A 508 0.53 2.41 20.22
N ASN A 509 1.30 3.31 19.59
CA ASN A 509 2.77 3.22 19.53
C ASN A 509 3.39 3.19 20.94
N GLU A 510 3.02 4.14 21.80
CA GLU A 510 3.53 4.21 23.18
C GLU A 510 3.35 2.89 23.92
N VAL A 511 2.13 2.31 23.86
CA VAL A 511 1.81 1.06 24.54
C VAL A 511 2.59 -0.12 23.95
N ILE A 512 2.71 -0.20 22.63
CA ILE A 512 3.47 -1.27 21.96
C ILE A 512 4.96 -1.22 22.35
N TYR A 513 5.58 -0.03 22.38
CA TYR A 513 6.99 0.12 22.75
C TYR A 513 7.25 -0.12 24.24
N GLN A 514 6.36 0.32 25.12
CA GLN A 514 6.47 0.04 26.56
C GLN A 514 6.60 -1.46 26.85
N TRP A 515 5.84 -2.29 26.16
CA TRP A 515 5.94 -3.74 26.29
C TRP A 515 7.17 -4.33 25.61
N GLY A 516 7.63 -3.75 24.50
CA GLY A 516 8.87 -4.14 23.82
C GLY A 516 10.12 -3.88 24.66
N GLU A 517 10.19 -2.75 25.37
CA GLU A 517 11.31 -2.42 26.27
C GLU A 517 11.28 -3.26 27.55
N ALA A 518 10.11 -3.49 28.13
CA ALA A 518 9.95 -4.30 29.34
C ALA A 518 10.34 -5.78 29.14
N ALA A 519 10.31 -6.28 27.93
CA ALA A 519 10.70 -7.65 27.59
C ALA A 519 12.22 -7.81 27.35
N ASN A 520 12.96 -6.71 27.16
CA ASN A 520 14.40 -6.71 26.94
C ASN A 520 15.21 -6.44 28.24
N VAL A 521 14.55 -6.30 29.38
CA VAL A 521 15.13 -6.20 30.72
C VAL A 521 14.89 -7.50 31.50
#